data_096151ea610d69aa843bc9ea8ab1aa3e
#
_entry.id   096151ea610d69aa843bc9ea8ab1aa3e
#
_cell.length_a   1.000
_cell.length_b   1.000
_cell.length_c   1.000
_cell.angle_alpha   90.00
_cell.angle_beta   90.00
_cell.angle_gamma   90.00
#
_symmetry.space_group_name_H-M   'P 1'
#
loop_
_entity.id
_entity.type
_entity.pdbx_description
1 polymer ?
#
loop_
_entity_poly.entity_id
_entity_poly.type
_entity_poly.pdbx_seq_one_letter_code
_entity_poly.pdbx_strand_id
1 'polypeptide(L)'
;MAMQNELLKSLAKKPATLLYPFEKYDSIPGSRGKVVIDMTKCIGCGLCIRDCPAFALEMVGKGPTCDMKWYITRCVFCGQCVETCPRSAIIQETTYDLAGAEKAALMIEYKRPKSS
;
A
#
# COMPACT_ATOMS: atom_id res chain seq x y z
N MET A 1 19.09 2.30 44.30
CA MET A 1 18.80 0.93 43.83
C MET A 1 17.32 0.73 43.42
N ALA A 2 16.68 1.77 42.87
CA ALA A 2 15.26 1.70 42.53
C ALA A 2 14.93 0.89 41.25
N MET A 3 15.88 0.70 40.34
CA MET A 3 15.66 0.05 39.05
C MET A 3 15.76 -1.48 39.08
N GLN A 4 16.38 -2.07 40.08
CA GLN A 4 16.58 -3.55 40.15
C GLN A 4 15.26 -4.31 40.20
N ASN A 5 14.29 -3.81 40.96
CA ASN A 5 12.96 -4.43 41.06
C ASN A 5 12.18 -4.36 39.72
N GLU A 6 12.33 -3.29 38.95
CA GLU A 6 11.68 -3.15 37.68
C GLU A 6 12.32 -4.07 36.60
N LEU A 7 13.65 -4.24 36.66
CA LEU A 7 14.37 -5.17 35.76
C LEU A 7 13.93 -6.61 36.01
N LEU A 8 13.82 -7.03 37.30
CA LEU A 8 13.35 -8.37 37.65
C LEU A 8 11.90 -8.61 37.24
N LYS A 9 11.03 -7.60 37.41
CA LYS A 9 9.65 -7.66 36.93
C LYS A 9 9.56 -7.74 35.40
N SER A 10 10.44 -7.04 34.69
CA SER A 10 10.48 -7.04 33.24
C SER A 10 10.95 -8.38 32.67
N LEU A 11 11.86 -9.09 33.35
CA LEU A 11 12.28 -10.43 32.96
C LEU A 11 11.15 -11.46 33.08
N ALA A 12 10.24 -11.27 34.03
CA ALA A 12 9.10 -12.17 34.24
C ALA A 12 7.87 -11.83 33.42
N LYS A 13 7.82 -10.64 32.78
CA LYS A 13 6.68 -10.19 31.95
C LYS A 13 6.73 -10.81 30.57
N LYS A 14 5.57 -11.15 30.06
CA LYS A 14 5.39 -11.52 28.64
C LYS A 14 5.82 -10.35 27.74
N PRO A 15 6.53 -10.59 26.62
CA PRO A 15 6.87 -9.53 25.69
C PRO A 15 5.60 -8.83 25.16
N ALA A 16 5.67 -7.51 24.99
CA ALA A 16 4.58 -6.71 24.45
C ALA A 16 4.51 -6.75 22.91
N THR A 17 5.53 -7.31 22.27
CA THR A 17 5.63 -7.43 20.82
C THR A 17 5.18 -8.82 20.35
N LEU A 18 4.62 -8.87 19.15
CA LEU A 18 4.28 -10.13 18.48
C LEU A 18 5.53 -10.75 17.85
N LEU A 19 5.52 -12.07 17.75
CA LEU A 19 6.58 -12.84 17.06
C LEU A 19 6.34 -12.81 15.53
N TYR A 20 6.45 -11.62 14.92
CA TYR A 20 6.39 -11.49 13.47
C TYR A 20 7.63 -12.17 12.82
N PRO A 21 7.52 -12.96 11.74
CA PRO A 21 6.33 -13.14 10.87
C PRO A 21 5.42 -14.33 11.26
N PHE A 22 5.70 -15.04 12.34
CA PHE A 22 4.94 -16.21 12.76
C PHE A 22 3.54 -15.85 13.27
N GLU A 23 3.46 -14.74 13.98
CA GLU A 23 2.18 -14.15 14.43
C GLU A 23 1.96 -12.83 13.71
N LYS A 24 0.83 -12.70 13.00
CA LYS A 24 0.44 -11.48 12.30
C LYS A 24 -0.73 -10.83 13.03
N TYR A 25 -0.72 -9.52 13.07
CA TYR A 25 -1.85 -8.76 13.58
C TYR A 25 -2.93 -8.65 12.51
N ASP A 26 -4.19 -8.81 12.92
CA ASP A 26 -5.31 -8.53 12.03
C ASP A 26 -5.33 -7.03 11.71
N SER A 27 -5.48 -6.70 10.43
CA SER A 27 -5.49 -5.31 10.00
C SER A 27 -6.69 -4.57 10.59
N ILE A 28 -6.43 -3.39 11.15
CA ILE A 28 -7.47 -2.54 11.73
C ILE A 28 -8.37 -2.01 10.60
N PRO A 29 -9.69 -2.05 10.75
CA PRO A 29 -10.62 -1.46 9.76
C PRO A 29 -10.26 0.01 9.50
N GLY A 30 -10.16 0.40 8.24
CA GLY A 30 -9.75 1.74 7.83
C GLY A 30 -8.24 1.98 7.77
N SER A 31 -7.41 0.95 8.02
CA SER A 31 -5.97 1.06 7.79
C SER A 31 -5.66 1.22 6.30
N ARG A 32 -4.63 2.02 6.00
CA ARG A 32 -4.19 2.31 4.63
C ARG A 32 -3.09 1.33 4.23
N GLY A 33 -3.45 0.31 3.47
CA GLY A 33 -2.51 -0.68 2.95
C GLY A 33 -2.37 -0.64 1.43
N LYS A 34 -2.37 -1.80 0.80
CA LYS A 34 -2.15 -1.97 -0.64
C LYS A 34 -3.10 -1.14 -1.49
N VAL A 35 -2.55 -0.42 -2.46
CA VAL A 35 -3.33 0.30 -3.48
C VAL A 35 -3.69 -0.66 -4.60
N VAL A 36 -4.97 -0.81 -4.89
CA VAL A 36 -5.50 -1.63 -5.99
C VAL A 36 -6.19 -0.72 -7.00
N ILE A 37 -5.88 -0.89 -8.27
CA ILE A 37 -6.43 -0.09 -9.36
C ILE A 37 -7.30 -0.98 -10.25
N ASP A 38 -8.58 -0.64 -10.30
CA ASP A 38 -9.54 -1.27 -11.20
C ASP A 38 -9.44 -0.63 -12.59
N MET A 39 -8.79 -1.32 -13.50
CA MET A 39 -8.56 -0.84 -14.85
C MET A 39 -9.84 -0.81 -15.69
N THR A 40 -10.92 -1.47 -15.28
CA THR A 40 -12.21 -1.41 -15.99
C THR A 40 -12.91 -0.08 -15.78
N LYS A 41 -12.78 0.50 -14.57
CA LYS A 41 -13.34 1.81 -14.21
C LYS A 41 -12.44 2.98 -14.56
N CYS A 42 -11.13 2.73 -14.69
CA CYS A 42 -10.14 3.76 -14.96
C CYS A 42 -10.31 4.34 -16.38
N ILE A 43 -10.40 5.66 -16.48
CA ILE A 43 -10.50 6.40 -17.75
C ILE A 43 -9.17 6.99 -18.22
N GLY A 44 -8.10 6.81 -17.45
CA GLY A 44 -6.78 7.34 -17.81
C GLY A 44 -6.68 8.86 -17.74
N CYS A 45 -7.39 9.50 -16.79
CA CYS A 45 -7.38 10.96 -16.66
C CYS A 45 -6.06 11.54 -16.08
N GLY A 46 -5.22 10.70 -15.45
CA GLY A 46 -3.91 11.11 -14.92
C GLY A 46 -3.93 11.93 -13.63
N LEU A 47 -5.10 12.21 -13.04
CA LEU A 47 -5.22 13.01 -11.82
C LEU A 47 -4.46 12.37 -10.64
N CYS A 48 -4.59 11.05 -10.47
CA CYS A 48 -3.91 10.31 -9.41
C CYS A 48 -2.38 10.39 -9.49
N ILE A 49 -1.83 10.57 -10.69
CA ILE A 49 -0.38 10.72 -10.91
C ILE A 49 0.05 12.12 -10.53
N ARG A 50 -0.71 13.12 -10.98
CA ARG A 50 -0.42 14.53 -10.71
C ARG A 50 -0.48 14.87 -9.23
N ASP A 51 -1.48 14.33 -8.54
CA ASP A 51 -1.73 14.63 -7.14
C ASP A 51 -0.97 13.69 -6.18
N CYS A 52 -0.17 12.76 -6.71
CA CYS A 52 0.66 11.87 -5.91
C CYS A 52 1.90 12.61 -5.40
N PRO A 53 2.06 12.85 -4.08
CA PRO A 53 3.20 13.60 -3.55
C PRO A 53 4.54 12.86 -3.67
N ALA A 54 4.48 11.53 -3.81
CA ALA A 54 5.66 10.67 -3.88
C ALA A 54 5.98 10.14 -5.29
N PHE A 55 5.21 10.56 -6.30
CA PHE A 55 5.35 10.08 -7.69
C PHE A 55 5.41 8.55 -7.79
N ALA A 56 4.57 7.89 -7.00
CA ALA A 56 4.53 6.43 -6.90
C ALA A 56 3.67 5.77 -8.00
N LEU A 57 2.95 6.56 -8.79
CA LEU A 57 2.11 6.11 -9.89
C LEU A 57 2.66 6.63 -11.21
N GLU A 58 2.74 5.75 -12.17
CA GLU A 58 3.10 6.08 -13.56
C GLU A 58 2.07 5.50 -14.52
N MET A 59 1.78 6.22 -15.59
CA MET A 59 0.86 5.79 -16.64
C MET A 59 1.66 5.51 -17.92
N VAL A 60 1.45 4.35 -18.48
CA VAL A 60 2.02 3.97 -19.78
C VAL A 60 0.89 4.03 -20.82
N GLY A 61 1.00 4.92 -21.77
CA GLY A 61 -0.07 5.21 -22.74
C GLY A 61 -0.89 6.44 -22.37
N LYS A 62 -1.95 6.70 -23.10
CA LYS A 62 -2.84 7.84 -22.88
C LYS A 62 -4.31 7.42 -22.96
N GLY A 63 -5.15 8.07 -22.16
CA GLY A 63 -6.59 7.90 -22.18
C GLY A 63 -7.05 6.49 -21.77
N PRO A 64 -8.11 6.00 -22.38
CA PRO A 64 -8.76 4.75 -21.95
C PRO A 64 -7.97 3.48 -22.25
N THR A 65 -6.85 3.54 -22.95
CA THR A 65 -5.97 2.40 -23.27
C THR A 65 -4.70 2.35 -22.44
N CYS A 66 -4.58 3.21 -21.41
CA CYS A 66 -3.40 3.27 -20.58
C CYS A 66 -3.27 2.06 -19.65
N ASP A 67 -2.04 1.67 -19.37
CA ASP A 67 -1.68 0.79 -18.27
C ASP A 67 -1.12 1.63 -17.12
N MET A 68 -1.29 1.15 -15.89
CA MET A 68 -0.83 1.84 -14.70
C MET A 68 0.26 1.04 -14.00
N LYS A 69 1.31 1.73 -13.57
CA LYS A 69 2.38 1.18 -12.75
C LYS A 69 2.35 1.81 -11.37
N TRP A 70 2.39 0.98 -10.35
CA TRP A 70 2.47 1.42 -8.97
C TRP A 70 3.77 0.95 -8.33
N TYR A 71 4.55 1.90 -7.85
CA TYR A 71 5.81 1.67 -7.15
C TYR A 71 5.58 1.69 -5.63
N ILE A 72 5.55 0.52 -5.01
CA ILE A 72 5.39 0.38 -3.56
C ILE A 72 6.53 1.10 -2.84
N THR A 73 7.74 1.02 -3.38
CA THR A 73 8.96 1.62 -2.80
C THR A 73 8.92 3.14 -2.66
N ARG A 74 8.08 3.81 -3.45
CA ARG A 74 7.90 5.26 -3.39
C ARG A 74 6.64 5.67 -2.64
N CYS A 75 5.67 4.75 -2.53
CA CYS A 75 4.36 5.06 -1.99
C CYS A 75 4.41 5.34 -0.49
N VAL A 76 3.84 6.46 -0.06
CA VAL A 76 3.69 6.85 1.35
C VAL A 76 2.31 6.50 1.93
N PHE A 77 1.50 5.77 1.17
CA PHE A 77 0.15 5.31 1.57
C PHE A 77 -0.77 6.43 2.07
N CYS A 78 -0.63 7.63 1.55
CA CYS A 78 -1.41 8.81 1.97
C CYS A 78 -2.90 8.73 1.60
N GLY A 79 -3.29 7.91 0.60
CA GLY A 79 -4.68 7.78 0.13
C GLY A 79 -5.13 8.88 -0.84
N GLN A 80 -4.30 9.89 -1.14
CA GLN A 80 -4.67 11.01 -2.01
C GLN A 80 -5.17 10.56 -3.39
N CYS A 81 -4.57 9.51 -3.97
CA CYS A 81 -4.99 8.96 -5.26
C CYS A 81 -6.40 8.36 -5.23
N VAL A 82 -6.85 7.85 -4.07
CA VAL A 82 -8.22 7.33 -3.89
C VAL A 82 -9.22 8.48 -3.88
N GLU A 83 -8.93 9.52 -3.09
CA GLU A 83 -9.76 10.73 -2.96
C GLU A 83 -9.91 11.49 -4.28
N THR A 84 -8.80 11.63 -5.02
CA THR A 84 -8.78 12.37 -6.29
C THR A 84 -9.45 11.63 -7.43
N CYS A 85 -9.69 10.32 -7.33
CA CYS A 85 -10.21 9.52 -8.44
C CYS A 85 -11.71 9.76 -8.68
N PRO A 86 -12.14 10.42 -9.79
CA PRO A 86 -13.55 10.75 -10.04
C PRO A 86 -14.40 9.52 -10.36
N ARG A 87 -13.76 8.39 -10.71
CA ARG A 87 -14.43 7.14 -11.07
C ARG A 87 -14.34 6.09 -9.96
N SER A 88 -13.74 6.44 -8.80
CA SER A 88 -13.49 5.47 -7.71
C SER A 88 -12.83 4.17 -8.21
N ALA A 89 -11.92 4.33 -9.18
CA ALA A 89 -11.20 3.21 -9.77
C ALA A 89 -10.01 2.75 -8.92
N ILE A 90 -9.64 3.50 -7.89
CA ILE A 90 -8.55 3.20 -7.00
C ILE A 90 -9.12 2.92 -5.62
N ILE A 91 -8.75 1.79 -5.06
CA ILE A 91 -9.16 1.35 -3.73
C ILE A 91 -7.90 1.07 -2.92
N GLN A 92 -7.95 1.37 -1.63
CA GLN A 92 -6.89 1.02 -0.70
C GLN A 92 -7.38 -0.10 0.21
N GLU A 93 -6.74 -1.26 0.09
CA GLU A 93 -7.01 -2.43 0.93
C GLU A 93 -6.32 -2.29 2.28
N THR A 94 -6.72 -3.10 3.23
CA THR A 94 -6.11 -3.14 4.56
C THR A 94 -4.86 -4.02 4.63
N THR A 95 -4.47 -4.67 3.53
CA THR A 95 -3.28 -5.52 3.44
C THR A 95 -2.01 -4.68 3.62
N TYR A 96 -1.28 -4.94 4.70
CA TYR A 96 -0.07 -4.19 5.07
C TYR A 96 1.24 -4.95 4.78
N ASP A 97 1.17 -6.27 4.64
CA ASP A 97 2.35 -7.14 4.44
C ASP A 97 2.81 -7.08 2.97
N LEU A 98 3.49 -6.00 2.62
CA LEU A 98 3.95 -5.69 1.26
C LEU A 98 5.48 -5.70 1.16
N ALA A 99 6.17 -6.17 2.20
CA ALA A 99 7.63 -6.22 2.21
C ALA A 99 8.16 -7.26 1.22
N GLY A 100 9.23 -6.94 0.53
CA GLY A 100 9.89 -7.82 -0.41
C GLY A 100 11.38 -7.50 -0.52
N ALA A 101 12.20 -8.50 -0.79
CA ALA A 101 13.64 -8.35 -0.95
C ALA A 101 14.02 -7.80 -2.33
N GLU A 102 13.24 -8.11 -3.36
CA GLU A 102 13.52 -7.70 -4.72
C GLU A 102 12.76 -6.44 -5.11
N LYS A 103 13.48 -5.43 -5.59
CA LYS A 103 12.91 -4.17 -6.05
C LYS A 103 11.92 -4.33 -7.21
N ALA A 104 12.14 -5.30 -8.07
CA ALA A 104 11.25 -5.59 -9.19
C ALA A 104 9.87 -6.12 -8.73
N ALA A 105 9.85 -6.92 -7.66
CA ALA A 105 8.61 -7.43 -7.06
C ALA A 105 7.78 -6.35 -6.37
N LEU A 106 8.40 -5.21 -6.02
CA LEU A 106 7.76 -4.06 -5.39
C LEU A 106 7.18 -3.06 -6.40
N MET A 107 7.16 -3.41 -7.69
CA MET A 107 6.48 -2.67 -8.75
C MET A 107 5.32 -3.53 -9.27
N ILE A 108 4.11 -3.03 -9.13
CA ILE A 108 2.90 -3.73 -9.62
C ILE A 108 2.40 -3.02 -10.87
N GLU A 109 2.24 -3.80 -11.94
CA GLU A 109 1.65 -3.34 -13.19
C GLU A 109 0.18 -3.75 -13.25
N TYR A 110 -0.68 -2.76 -13.41
CA TYR A 110 -2.10 -2.96 -13.67
C TYR A 110 -2.36 -2.80 -15.16
N LYS A 111 -2.51 -3.93 -15.84
CA LYS A 111 -2.81 -3.97 -17.29
C LYS A 111 -4.31 -3.98 -17.51
N ARG A 112 -4.73 -3.27 -18.53
CA ARG A 112 -6.13 -3.30 -18.94
C ARG A 112 -6.45 -4.66 -19.61
N PRO A 113 -7.55 -5.32 -19.23
CA PRO A 113 -8.03 -6.47 -19.99
C PRO A 113 -8.32 -6.00 -21.42
N LYS A 114 -7.67 -6.61 -22.40
CA LYS A 114 -7.99 -6.39 -23.81
C LYS A 114 -9.40 -6.90 -24.05
N SER A 115 -10.34 -5.98 -24.28
CA SER A 115 -11.63 -6.37 -24.82
C SER A 115 -11.41 -6.89 -26.24
N SER A 116 -11.64 -8.18 -26.43
CA SER A 116 -11.76 -8.77 -27.77
C SER A 116 -12.94 -8.20 -28.49
#